data_4a6f1fcf044747c4d8abb4756c68f756
#
_entry.id   4a6f1fcf044747c4d8abb4756c68f756
#
_cell.length_a   1.000
_cell.length_b   1.000
_cell.length_c   1.000
_cell.angle_alpha   90.00
_cell.angle_beta   90.00
_cell.angle_gamma   90.00
#
_symmetry.space_group_name_H-M   'P 1'
#
loop_
_entity.id
_entity.type
_entity.pdbx_description
1 polymer ?
#
loop_
_entity_poly.entity_id
_entity_poly.type
_entity_poly.pdbx_seq_one_letter_code
_entity_poly.pdbx_strand_id
1 'polypeptide(L)'
;CEIPIEIFKDEAYVELSQDIVTMYADETYTADAQIRNETSNQKRNIQWTSSNTAVATVNSDGTITAVGNGYAVVSASLEKSNQKASIIVLVNSSATSYELGDVNMDGKVTAVDAMLTLKLALIDNPTDAITGLADVNGDGKITAVDAMRILQYATGEITQFK
;
A
#
# COMPACT_ATOMS: atom_id res chain seq x y z
N CYS A 1 -8.28 -43.38 23.98
CA CYS A 1 -7.82 -42.01 24.15
C CYS A 1 -8.05 -41.31 22.79
N GLU A 2 -9.18 -40.61 22.62
CA GLU A 2 -9.47 -39.81 21.44
C GLU A 2 -8.74 -38.49 21.62
N ILE A 3 -7.78 -38.20 20.72
CA ILE A 3 -7.17 -36.89 20.60
C ILE A 3 -8.24 -36.02 19.92
N PRO A 4 -8.76 -34.96 20.56
CA PRO A 4 -9.66 -34.06 19.89
C PRO A 4 -8.90 -33.41 18.74
N ILE A 5 -9.39 -33.60 17.51
CA ILE A 5 -8.96 -32.80 16.36
C ILE A 5 -9.47 -31.40 16.65
N GLU A 6 -8.62 -30.49 17.13
CA GLU A 6 -8.89 -29.07 17.11
C GLU A 6 -9.01 -28.67 15.63
N ILE A 7 -10.24 -28.53 15.17
CA ILE A 7 -10.53 -27.86 13.93
C ILE A 7 -10.10 -26.42 14.16
N PHE A 8 -8.97 -26.02 13.59
CA PHE A 8 -8.61 -24.61 13.51
C PHE A 8 -9.76 -23.92 12.78
N LYS A 9 -10.66 -23.28 13.53
CA LYS A 9 -11.60 -22.34 12.96
C LYS A 9 -10.75 -21.21 12.40
N ASP A 10 -10.72 -21.11 11.06
CA ASP A 10 -10.12 -19.96 10.41
C ASP A 10 -10.69 -18.70 11.05
N GLU A 11 -9.82 -17.91 11.67
CA GLU A 11 -10.23 -16.66 12.30
C GLU A 11 -10.78 -15.71 11.23
N ALA A 12 -11.82 -14.95 11.55
CA ALA A 12 -12.34 -13.94 10.65
C ALA A 12 -11.25 -12.92 10.31
N TYR A 13 -11.15 -12.55 9.04
CA TYR A 13 -10.18 -11.58 8.53
C TYR A 13 -10.85 -10.58 7.59
N VAL A 14 -10.18 -9.46 7.37
CA VAL A 14 -10.58 -8.46 6.36
C VAL A 14 -9.86 -8.78 5.06
N GLU A 15 -10.61 -8.78 3.97
CA GLU A 15 -10.10 -8.82 2.60
C GLU A 15 -10.41 -7.48 1.93
N LEU A 16 -9.42 -6.92 1.25
CA LEU A 16 -9.55 -5.70 0.47
C LEU A 16 -9.49 -6.05 -1.01
N SER A 17 -10.27 -5.36 -1.83
CA SER A 17 -10.31 -5.59 -3.28
C SER A 17 -9.08 -5.06 -4.01
N GLN A 18 -8.32 -4.15 -3.38
CA GLN A 18 -7.13 -3.53 -3.95
C GLN A 18 -6.02 -3.36 -2.91
N ASP A 19 -4.77 -3.53 -3.35
CA ASP A 19 -3.57 -3.34 -2.53
C ASP A 19 -2.97 -1.95 -2.69
N ILE A 20 -3.28 -1.26 -3.80
CA ILE A 20 -2.77 0.06 -4.12
C ILE A 20 -3.82 0.91 -4.84
N VAL A 21 -3.86 2.19 -4.50
CA VAL A 21 -4.71 3.22 -5.13
C VAL A 21 -3.88 4.47 -5.35
N THR A 22 -3.98 5.04 -6.57
CA THR A 22 -3.40 6.35 -6.90
C THR A 22 -4.53 7.37 -6.98
N MET A 23 -4.37 8.50 -6.32
CA MET A 23 -5.38 9.56 -6.20
C MET A 23 -4.74 10.93 -6.45
N TYR A 24 -5.53 11.89 -6.89
CA TYR A 24 -5.16 13.29 -6.85
C TYR A 24 -5.66 13.95 -5.56
N ALA A 25 -5.03 15.06 -5.18
CA ALA A 25 -5.47 15.82 -4.01
C ALA A 25 -6.97 16.15 -4.10
N ASP A 26 -7.67 16.09 -2.97
CA ASP A 26 -9.12 16.30 -2.82
C ASP A 26 -10.02 15.19 -3.41
N GLU A 27 -9.46 14.16 -4.04
CA GLU A 27 -10.24 13.00 -4.46
C GLU A 27 -10.61 12.09 -3.26
N THR A 28 -11.70 11.35 -3.43
CA THR A 28 -12.16 10.36 -2.47
C THR A 28 -12.27 8.99 -3.12
N TYR A 29 -11.91 7.96 -2.37
CA TYR A 29 -12.04 6.55 -2.76
C TYR A 29 -12.61 5.75 -1.60
N THR A 30 -13.67 4.99 -1.84
CA THR A 30 -14.22 4.08 -0.81
C THR A 30 -13.66 2.69 -1.01
N ALA A 31 -12.90 2.23 -0.03
CA ALA A 31 -12.29 0.90 -0.05
C ALA A 31 -13.36 -0.19 0.10
N ASP A 32 -13.39 -1.13 -0.85
CA ASP A 32 -14.23 -2.32 -0.73
C ASP A 32 -13.54 -3.33 0.19
N ALA A 33 -14.07 -3.42 1.40
CA ALA A 33 -13.57 -4.29 2.46
C ALA A 33 -14.62 -5.33 2.84
N GLN A 34 -14.25 -6.59 2.76
CA GLN A 34 -15.13 -7.71 3.11
C GLN A 34 -14.59 -8.49 4.30
N ILE A 35 -15.47 -8.83 5.22
CA ILE A 35 -15.13 -9.73 6.33
C ILE A 35 -15.33 -11.16 5.84
N ARG A 36 -14.28 -11.97 5.91
CA ARG A 36 -14.29 -13.40 5.58
C ARG A 36 -14.30 -14.24 6.85
N ASN A 37 -14.85 -15.45 6.76
CA ASN A 37 -14.92 -16.42 7.85
C ASN A 37 -15.65 -15.90 9.12
N GLU A 38 -16.56 -14.94 8.95
CA GLU A 38 -17.39 -14.45 10.05
C GLU A 38 -18.48 -15.47 10.40
N THR A 39 -18.54 -15.89 11.66
CA THR A 39 -19.62 -16.72 12.14
C THR A 39 -20.80 -15.84 12.57
N SER A 40 -22.03 -16.29 12.29
CA SER A 40 -23.30 -15.53 12.42
C SER A 40 -23.58 -14.92 13.81
N ASN A 41 -22.78 -15.27 14.83
CA ASN A 41 -22.96 -14.80 16.21
C ASN A 41 -22.00 -13.68 16.62
N GLN A 42 -21.14 -13.18 15.73
CA GLN A 42 -20.14 -12.15 16.04
C GLN A 42 -20.14 -11.07 14.95
N LYS A 43 -20.99 -10.05 15.08
CA LYS A 43 -20.83 -8.84 14.28
C LYS A 43 -19.54 -8.13 14.71
N ARG A 44 -18.58 -8.06 13.81
CA ARG A 44 -17.31 -7.34 14.00
C ARG A 44 -17.33 -6.08 13.16
N ASN A 45 -16.80 -5.00 13.71
CA ASN A 45 -16.63 -3.76 12.96
C ASN A 45 -15.22 -3.69 12.40
N ILE A 46 -15.09 -3.15 11.19
CA ILE A 46 -13.80 -2.81 10.60
C ILE A 46 -13.37 -1.48 11.19
N GLN A 47 -12.15 -1.45 11.72
CA GLN A 47 -11.50 -0.23 12.17
C GLN A 47 -10.47 0.19 11.13
N TRP A 48 -10.56 1.44 10.73
CA TRP A 48 -9.71 2.04 9.73
C TRP A 48 -8.68 2.97 10.35
N THR A 49 -7.46 2.92 9.84
CA THR A 49 -6.37 3.82 10.26
C THR A 49 -5.51 4.21 9.07
N SER A 50 -4.99 5.44 9.08
CA SER A 50 -3.99 5.89 8.12
C SER A 50 -2.64 6.08 8.80
N SER A 51 -1.57 5.66 8.14
CA SER A 51 -0.19 5.86 8.62
C SER A 51 0.28 7.31 8.49
N ASN A 52 -0.35 8.10 7.60
CA ASN A 52 0.00 9.50 7.38
C ASN A 52 -1.24 10.31 6.96
N THR A 53 -1.87 10.96 7.93
CA THR A 53 -3.07 11.78 7.71
C THR A 53 -2.83 13.08 6.97
N ALA A 54 -1.56 13.52 6.82
CA ALA A 54 -1.21 14.65 5.97
C ALA A 54 -1.23 14.29 4.48
N VAL A 55 -1.17 12.99 4.13
CA VAL A 55 -1.26 12.48 2.76
C VAL A 55 -2.65 11.95 2.47
N ALA A 56 -3.19 11.08 3.30
CA ALA A 56 -4.54 10.56 3.14
C ALA A 56 -5.20 10.32 4.49
N THR A 57 -6.45 10.70 4.61
CA THR A 57 -7.31 10.38 5.76
C THR A 57 -8.27 9.26 5.39
N VAL A 58 -8.80 8.56 6.38
CA VAL A 58 -9.84 7.54 6.20
C VAL A 58 -10.88 7.69 7.30
N ASN A 59 -12.15 7.55 6.96
CA ASN A 59 -13.26 7.57 7.91
C ASN A 59 -13.70 6.14 8.32
N SER A 60 -14.71 6.04 9.16
CA SER A 60 -15.20 4.77 9.72
C SER A 60 -15.87 3.86 8.69
N ASP A 61 -16.29 4.36 7.56
CA ASP A 61 -16.94 3.58 6.49
C ASP A 61 -15.91 3.11 5.41
N GLY A 62 -14.62 3.44 5.58
CA GLY A 62 -13.57 3.09 4.64
C GLY A 62 -13.40 4.09 3.50
N THR A 63 -14.04 5.27 3.55
CA THR A 63 -13.80 6.32 2.57
C THR A 63 -12.48 7.02 2.87
N ILE A 64 -11.58 6.92 1.92
CA ILE A 64 -10.25 7.52 1.93
C ILE A 64 -10.35 8.87 1.22
N THR A 65 -9.79 9.92 1.81
CA THR A 65 -9.69 11.25 1.22
C THR A 65 -8.22 11.60 1.04
N ALA A 66 -7.82 11.90 -0.19
CA ALA A 66 -6.49 12.39 -0.53
C ALA A 66 -6.32 13.84 -0.05
N VAL A 67 -5.23 14.12 0.69
CA VAL A 67 -4.99 15.44 1.32
C VAL A 67 -3.76 16.13 0.72
N GLY A 68 -2.65 15.42 0.62
CA GLY A 68 -1.39 16.00 0.16
C GLY A 68 -0.48 14.97 -0.49
N ASN A 69 0.53 15.45 -1.21
CA ASN A 69 1.46 14.59 -1.95
C ASN A 69 2.20 13.60 -1.05
N GLY A 70 2.46 12.43 -1.62
CA GLY A 70 3.21 11.37 -0.99
C GLY A 70 2.45 10.06 -0.92
N TYR A 71 2.83 9.20 0.03
CA TYR A 71 2.12 7.96 0.25
C TYR A 71 1.61 7.81 1.69
N ALA A 72 0.53 7.08 1.84
CA ALA A 72 0.01 6.62 3.11
C ALA A 72 -0.38 5.14 3.02
N VAL A 73 -0.25 4.40 4.12
CA VAL A 73 -0.81 3.06 4.23
C VAL A 73 -2.10 3.15 5.03
N VAL A 74 -3.21 2.87 4.38
CA VAL A 74 -4.53 2.77 5.02
C VAL A 74 -4.75 1.31 5.39
N SER A 75 -5.01 1.06 6.66
CA SER A 75 -5.18 -0.29 7.20
C SER A 75 -6.59 -0.49 7.73
N ALA A 76 -7.16 -1.64 7.37
CA ALA A 76 -8.41 -2.17 7.88
C ALA A 76 -8.12 -3.31 8.86
N SER A 77 -8.63 -3.23 10.07
CA SER A 77 -8.48 -4.27 11.09
C SER A 77 -9.83 -4.62 11.70
N LEU A 78 -10.00 -5.87 12.11
CA LEU A 78 -11.18 -6.30 12.83
C LEU A 78 -11.02 -6.06 14.32
N GLU A 79 -12.09 -5.60 14.95
CA GLU A 79 -12.14 -5.54 16.41
C GLU A 79 -11.88 -6.92 17.01
N LYS A 80 -10.96 -7.00 17.98
CA LYS A 80 -10.55 -8.24 18.66
C LYS A 80 -9.85 -9.28 17.75
N SER A 81 -9.25 -8.85 16.65
CA SER A 81 -8.41 -9.67 15.79
C SER A 81 -7.06 -9.02 15.58
N ASN A 82 -6.02 -9.83 15.41
CA ASN A 82 -4.69 -9.34 15.01
C ASN A 82 -4.54 -9.26 13.49
N GLN A 83 -5.57 -9.62 12.74
CA GLN A 83 -5.56 -9.61 11.29
C GLN A 83 -5.78 -8.19 10.77
N LYS A 84 -4.95 -7.80 9.81
CA LYS A 84 -5.01 -6.50 9.12
C LYS A 84 -4.87 -6.70 7.63
N ALA A 85 -5.69 -5.97 6.87
CA ALA A 85 -5.46 -5.74 5.46
C ALA A 85 -5.07 -4.27 5.24
N SER A 86 -4.32 -3.97 4.19
CA SER A 86 -3.82 -2.61 3.97
C SER A 86 -3.83 -2.24 2.49
N ILE A 87 -4.14 -0.98 2.21
CA ILE A 87 -4.05 -0.36 0.88
C ILE A 87 -2.92 0.66 0.93
N ILE A 88 -2.04 0.65 -0.06
CA ILE A 88 -1.08 1.73 -0.30
C ILE A 88 -1.82 2.82 -1.08
N VAL A 89 -1.90 4.01 -0.52
CA VAL A 89 -2.51 5.18 -1.15
C VAL A 89 -1.40 6.12 -1.57
N LEU A 90 -1.29 6.37 -2.88
CA LEU A 90 -0.38 7.33 -3.48
C LEU A 90 -1.17 8.57 -3.85
N VAL A 91 -0.80 9.71 -3.31
CA VAL A 91 -1.48 10.98 -3.60
C VAL A 91 -0.56 11.91 -4.39
N ASN A 92 -1.11 12.41 -5.48
CA ASN A 92 -0.44 13.25 -6.45
C ASN A 92 -1.10 14.63 -6.50
N SER A 93 -0.35 15.74 -6.43
CA SER A 93 -0.96 17.09 -6.48
C SER A 93 -1.06 17.70 -7.87
N SER A 94 -0.41 17.12 -8.87
CA SER A 94 -0.42 17.63 -10.26
C SER A 94 0.16 16.61 -11.24
N ALA A 95 -0.22 16.73 -12.51
CA ALA A 95 0.38 16.01 -13.63
C ALA A 95 1.81 16.52 -13.94
N THR A 96 2.72 16.46 -12.97
CA THR A 96 4.15 16.71 -13.17
C THR A 96 4.82 15.38 -13.52
N SER A 97 5.76 15.42 -14.46
CA SER A 97 6.61 14.28 -14.74
C SER A 97 7.53 14.08 -13.53
N TYR A 98 7.44 12.93 -12.88
CA TYR A 98 8.32 12.58 -11.77
C TYR A 98 9.61 11.97 -12.29
N GLU A 99 10.66 12.09 -11.49
CA GLU A 99 11.94 11.48 -11.78
C GLU A 99 11.86 9.95 -11.60
N LEU A 100 12.55 9.21 -12.45
CA LEU A 100 12.67 7.76 -12.30
C LEU A 100 13.24 7.45 -10.91
N GLY A 101 12.57 6.57 -10.18
CA GLY A 101 12.91 6.26 -8.79
C GLY A 101 12.14 7.06 -7.74
N ASP A 102 11.43 8.15 -8.09
CA ASP A 102 10.52 8.89 -7.20
C ASP A 102 9.15 8.20 -7.18
N VAL A 103 9.08 7.10 -6.48
CA VAL A 103 7.93 6.18 -6.50
C VAL A 103 6.77 6.71 -5.67
N ASN A 104 7.05 7.51 -4.63
CA ASN A 104 6.03 8.14 -3.81
C ASN A 104 5.55 9.50 -4.37
N MET A 105 6.19 9.96 -5.46
CA MET A 105 5.85 11.17 -6.19
C MET A 105 5.92 12.46 -5.33
N ASP A 106 6.86 12.53 -4.38
CA ASP A 106 7.07 13.69 -3.53
C ASP A 106 8.09 14.70 -4.09
N GLY A 107 8.67 14.40 -5.27
CA GLY A 107 9.67 15.22 -5.96
C GLY A 107 11.10 14.93 -5.53
N LYS A 108 11.36 13.81 -4.85
CA LYS A 108 12.70 13.41 -4.39
C LYS A 108 12.85 11.90 -4.43
N VAL A 109 14.00 11.43 -4.88
CA VAL A 109 14.38 10.01 -4.76
C VAL A 109 15.08 9.78 -3.43
N THR A 110 14.48 9.01 -2.53
CA THR A 110 14.93 8.79 -1.16
C THR A 110 14.88 7.31 -0.77
N ALA A 111 15.33 6.98 0.44
CA ALA A 111 15.18 5.63 1.00
C ALA A 111 13.71 5.21 1.19
N VAL A 112 12.78 6.19 1.25
CA VAL A 112 11.33 5.92 1.33
C VAL A 112 10.83 5.28 0.04
N ASP A 113 11.33 5.74 -1.12
CA ASP A 113 10.98 5.20 -2.43
C ASP A 113 11.52 3.78 -2.60
N ALA A 114 12.75 3.53 -2.14
CA ALA A 114 13.31 2.18 -2.11
C ALA A 114 12.46 1.22 -1.27
N MET A 115 12.01 1.66 -0.10
CA MET A 115 11.12 0.88 0.77
C MET A 115 9.77 0.63 0.11
N LEU A 116 9.21 1.64 -0.56
CA LEU A 116 7.95 1.52 -1.29
C LEU A 116 8.08 0.55 -2.46
N THR A 117 9.16 0.68 -3.25
CA THR A 117 9.47 -0.26 -4.36
C THR A 117 9.55 -1.71 -3.87
N LEU A 118 10.17 -1.95 -2.71
CA LEU A 118 10.23 -3.30 -2.13
C LEU A 118 8.84 -3.82 -1.74
N LYS A 119 7.94 -2.96 -1.26
CA LYS A 119 6.55 -3.35 -1.00
C LYS A 119 5.79 -3.64 -2.29
N LEU A 120 5.99 -2.82 -3.33
CA LEU A 120 5.38 -3.01 -4.65
C LEU A 120 5.81 -4.32 -5.31
N ALA A 121 7.05 -4.76 -5.08
CA ALA A 121 7.55 -6.04 -5.57
C ALA A 121 6.76 -7.27 -5.03
N LEU A 122 5.96 -7.09 -3.98
CA LEU A 122 5.12 -8.12 -3.38
C LEU A 122 3.65 -8.05 -3.85
N ILE A 123 3.29 -7.06 -4.66
CA ILE A 123 1.93 -6.81 -5.13
C ILE A 123 1.80 -7.31 -6.57
N ASP A 124 0.76 -8.11 -6.81
CA ASP A 124 0.41 -8.52 -8.17
C ASP A 124 -0.25 -7.36 -8.92
N ASN A 125 0.26 -7.02 -10.11
CA ASN A 125 -0.24 -5.97 -11.00
C ASN A 125 -0.27 -4.54 -10.40
N PRO A 126 0.89 -3.93 -10.08
CA PRO A 126 0.95 -2.51 -9.80
C PRO A 126 0.52 -1.70 -11.05
N THR A 127 0.01 -0.48 -10.85
CA THR A 127 -0.42 0.36 -11.97
C THR A 127 0.74 0.71 -12.91
N ASP A 128 0.46 0.91 -14.22
CA ASP A 128 1.50 1.22 -15.23
C ASP A 128 2.32 2.47 -14.87
N ALA A 129 1.69 3.49 -14.30
CA ALA A 129 2.36 4.72 -13.89
C ALA A 129 3.42 4.47 -12.80
N ILE A 130 3.11 3.61 -11.82
CA ILE A 130 4.01 3.25 -10.72
C ILE A 130 5.10 2.32 -11.23
N THR A 131 4.75 1.38 -12.11
CA THR A 131 5.74 0.49 -12.74
C THR A 131 6.81 1.30 -13.47
N GLY A 132 6.40 2.34 -14.21
CA GLY A 132 7.32 3.22 -14.93
C GLY A 132 8.28 4.00 -14.03
N LEU A 133 7.95 4.24 -12.76
CA LEU A 133 8.83 4.93 -11.80
C LEU A 133 9.66 3.97 -10.97
N ALA A 134 9.15 2.79 -10.67
CA ALA A 134 9.77 1.81 -9.78
C ALA A 134 10.72 0.83 -10.49
N ASP A 135 10.46 0.51 -11.75
CA ASP A 135 11.34 -0.33 -12.58
C ASP A 135 12.53 0.50 -13.10
N VAL A 136 13.49 0.76 -12.21
CA VAL A 136 14.64 1.65 -12.52
C VAL A 136 15.74 0.96 -13.34
N ASN A 137 15.67 -0.36 -13.50
CA ASN A 137 16.60 -1.11 -14.34
C ASN A 137 16.03 -1.39 -15.74
N GLY A 138 14.72 -1.15 -15.96
CA GLY A 138 14.04 -1.30 -17.25
C GLY A 138 13.85 -2.74 -17.70
N ASP A 139 13.80 -3.72 -16.79
CA ASP A 139 13.63 -5.13 -17.13
C ASP A 139 12.16 -5.55 -17.23
N GLY A 140 11.22 -4.62 -16.97
CA GLY A 140 9.78 -4.83 -17.02
C GLY A 140 9.19 -5.44 -15.74
N LYS A 141 9.97 -5.46 -14.65
CA LYS A 141 9.52 -6.01 -13.35
C LYS A 141 9.94 -5.12 -12.21
N ILE A 142 9.07 -4.99 -11.22
CA ILE A 142 9.44 -4.35 -9.96
C ILE A 142 9.97 -5.45 -9.02
N THR A 143 11.24 -5.32 -8.62
CA THR A 143 11.94 -6.31 -7.79
C THR A 143 12.76 -5.66 -6.68
N ALA A 144 13.34 -6.47 -5.81
CA ALA A 144 14.29 -5.99 -4.80
C ALA A 144 15.55 -5.37 -5.42
N VAL A 145 15.87 -5.69 -6.69
CA VAL A 145 17.02 -5.10 -7.41
C VAL A 145 16.75 -3.62 -7.67
N ASP A 146 15.53 -3.26 -8.05
CA ASP A 146 15.14 -1.88 -8.29
C ASP A 146 15.16 -1.08 -6.98
N ALA A 147 14.59 -1.64 -5.91
CA ALA A 147 14.63 -1.04 -4.59
C ALA A 147 16.09 -0.78 -4.11
N MET A 148 16.99 -1.72 -4.34
CA MET A 148 18.40 -1.55 -4.00
C MET A 148 19.04 -0.43 -4.83
N ARG A 149 18.76 -0.32 -6.13
CA ARG A 149 19.27 0.74 -6.99
C ARG A 149 18.75 2.11 -6.59
N ILE A 150 17.46 2.21 -6.24
CA ILE A 150 16.87 3.46 -5.71
C ILE A 150 17.58 3.87 -4.41
N LEU A 151 17.84 2.94 -3.51
CA LEU A 151 18.57 3.23 -2.28
C LEU A 151 20.02 3.69 -2.55
N GLN A 152 20.72 3.05 -3.49
CA GLN A 152 22.07 3.45 -3.90
C GLN A 152 22.09 4.87 -4.50
N TYR A 153 21.08 5.21 -5.31
CA TYR A 153 20.92 6.56 -5.85
C TYR A 153 20.64 7.57 -4.73
N ALA A 154 19.72 7.27 -3.84
CA ALA A 154 19.34 8.11 -2.71
C ALA A 154 20.52 8.38 -1.73
N THR A 155 21.46 7.44 -1.61
CA THR A 155 22.66 7.57 -0.78
C THR A 155 23.88 8.17 -1.52
N GLY A 156 23.74 8.42 -2.82
CA GLY A 156 24.80 8.95 -3.66
C GLY A 156 25.87 7.92 -4.05
N GLU A 157 25.61 6.63 -3.85
CA GLU A 157 26.49 5.55 -4.27
C GLU A 157 26.52 5.41 -5.80
N ILE A 158 25.38 5.66 -6.45
CA ILE A 158 25.26 5.81 -7.90
C ILE A 158 24.62 7.16 -8.24
N THR A 159 24.90 7.70 -9.42
CA THR A 159 24.42 9.00 -9.89
C THR A 159 23.40 8.88 -11.03
N GLN A 160 23.11 7.69 -11.50
CA GLN A 160 22.12 7.41 -12.55
C GLN A 160 21.66 5.95 -12.48
N PHE A 161 20.45 5.73 -12.93
CA PHE A 161 19.90 4.38 -13.12
C PHE A 161 20.37 3.80 -14.48
N LYS A 162 20.63 2.50 -14.51
CA LYS A 162 20.88 1.70 -15.71
C LYS A 162 20.23 0.35 -15.55
#